data_1e47c6f1302711f2de067aba573c5931
#
_entry.id   1e47c6f1302711f2de067aba573c5931
#
_cell.length_a   1.000
_cell.length_b   1.000
_cell.length_c   1.000
_cell.angle_alpha   90.00
_cell.angle_beta   90.00
_cell.angle_gamma   90.00
#
_symmetry.space_group_name_H-M   'P 1'
#
loop_
_entity.id
_entity.type
_entity.pdbx_description
1 polymer ?
#
loop_
_entity_poly.entity_id
_entity_poly.type
_entity_poly.pdbx_seq_one_letter_code
_entity_poly.pdbx_strand_id
1 'polypeptide(L)'
;MTDLTRTKLVGRLPGISLNEEGRRQAEAAAERLAPLPVAAIFSSPLERTMETAAPLAAQKAIAVTEAAGLVEVDYGEWAGQEYKVLMRTELWKMVQRQPGAARFPGGEAVREAQGRVVTAIEEIAGKHPKDVVAAFSHADMIRLAVAHFTGVHLDLYQRLVVSAGSITALRLGEGPPVLLRLNDVGTMADLKPPPPRRGKN
;
A
#
# COMPACT_ATOMS: atom_id res chain seq x y z
N MET A 1 3.88 -9.46 -4.54
CA MET A 1 3.06 -10.37 -3.71
C MET A 1 3.97 -11.27 -2.90
N THR A 2 3.52 -11.79 -1.75
CA THR A 2 4.27 -12.76 -0.92
C THR A 2 3.45 -14.03 -0.74
N ASP A 3 4.05 -15.13 -0.29
CA ASP A 3 3.33 -16.41 -0.10
C ASP A 3 2.24 -16.33 0.98
N LEU A 4 2.38 -15.44 1.94
CA LEU A 4 1.44 -15.28 3.06
C LEU A 4 0.27 -14.33 2.77
N THR A 5 0.37 -13.47 1.75
CA THR A 5 -0.57 -12.35 1.50
C THR A 5 -2.05 -12.75 1.42
N ARG A 6 -2.34 -13.98 1.01
CA ARG A 6 -3.74 -14.47 0.84
C ARG A 6 -4.30 -15.18 2.06
N THR A 7 -3.45 -15.58 3.00
CA THR A 7 -3.85 -16.45 4.11
C THR A 7 -3.69 -15.81 5.47
N LYS A 8 -2.71 -14.92 5.62
CA LYS A 8 -2.35 -14.31 6.90
C LYS A 8 -2.25 -12.80 6.79
N LEU A 9 -2.55 -12.12 7.89
CA LEU A 9 -2.30 -10.69 8.04
C LEU A 9 -0.80 -10.50 8.37
N VAL A 10 -0.01 -10.19 7.36
CA VAL A 10 1.46 -10.15 7.50
C VAL A 10 1.93 -9.01 8.39
N GLY A 11 1.35 -7.81 8.24
CA GLY A 11 1.74 -6.63 9.01
C GLY A 11 3.22 -6.28 8.86
N ARG A 12 3.89 -6.06 9.99
CA ARG A 12 5.31 -5.70 10.08
C ARG A 12 6.23 -6.89 10.37
N LEU A 13 5.78 -8.11 10.16
CA LEU A 13 6.64 -9.29 10.36
C LEU A 13 7.90 -9.19 9.50
N PRO A 14 9.08 -9.42 10.08
CA PRO A 14 10.35 -9.45 9.34
C PRO A 14 10.49 -10.72 8.49
N GLY A 15 11.44 -10.70 7.55
CA GLY A 15 11.78 -11.87 6.74
C GLY A 15 10.71 -12.24 5.69
N ILE A 16 9.80 -11.32 5.37
CA ILE A 16 8.74 -11.58 4.38
C ILE A 16 9.14 -10.96 3.04
N SER A 17 9.76 -11.77 2.21
CA SER A 17 10.21 -11.42 0.86
C SER A 17 9.12 -11.62 -0.20
N LEU A 18 9.36 -11.08 -1.40
CA LEU A 18 8.51 -11.31 -2.57
C LEU A 18 8.62 -12.78 -3.01
N ASN A 19 7.49 -13.36 -3.37
CA ASN A 19 7.50 -14.60 -4.13
C ASN A 19 7.76 -14.31 -5.62
N GLU A 20 7.78 -15.35 -6.45
CA GLU A 20 8.06 -15.22 -7.87
C GLU A 20 7.08 -14.30 -8.59
N GLU A 21 5.79 -14.38 -8.25
CA GLU A 21 4.77 -13.47 -8.78
C GLU A 21 5.01 -12.03 -8.32
N GLY A 22 5.41 -11.82 -7.06
CA GLY A 22 5.75 -10.49 -6.54
C GLY A 22 6.95 -9.87 -7.25
N ARG A 23 7.95 -10.67 -7.60
CA ARG A 23 9.10 -10.19 -8.40
C ARG A 23 8.69 -9.77 -9.79
N ARG A 24 7.87 -10.57 -10.49
CA ARG A 24 7.31 -10.18 -11.81
C ARG A 24 6.49 -8.90 -11.73
N GLN A 25 5.69 -8.73 -10.66
CA GLN A 25 4.92 -7.50 -10.43
C GLN A 25 5.82 -6.29 -10.20
N ALA A 26 6.94 -6.45 -9.49
CA ALA A 26 7.91 -5.38 -9.25
C ALA A 26 8.60 -4.94 -10.56
N GLU A 27 9.03 -5.89 -11.40
CA GLU A 27 9.60 -5.63 -12.72
C GLU A 27 8.60 -4.89 -13.63
N ALA A 28 7.37 -5.38 -13.74
CA ALA A 28 6.32 -4.75 -14.54
C ALA A 28 5.97 -3.33 -14.05
N ALA A 29 6.00 -3.08 -12.74
CA ALA A 29 5.80 -1.75 -12.20
C ALA A 29 6.98 -0.82 -12.55
N ALA A 30 8.22 -1.32 -12.48
CA ALA A 30 9.41 -0.56 -12.86
C ALA A 30 9.39 -0.19 -14.35
N GLU A 31 9.03 -1.12 -15.24
CA GLU A 31 8.88 -0.84 -16.68
C GLU A 31 7.87 0.26 -16.98
N ARG A 32 6.73 0.27 -16.28
CA ARG A 32 5.70 1.32 -16.44
C ARG A 32 6.15 2.68 -15.92
N LEU A 33 7.00 2.70 -14.89
CA LEU A 33 7.56 3.94 -14.31
C LEU A 33 8.82 4.42 -15.06
N ALA A 34 9.46 3.55 -15.84
CA ALA A 34 10.70 3.87 -16.56
C ALA A 34 10.64 5.12 -17.46
N PRO A 35 9.54 5.43 -18.19
CA PRO A 35 9.46 6.64 -19.01
C PRO A 35 9.38 7.94 -18.20
N LEU A 36 9.05 7.88 -16.91
CA LEU A 36 8.89 9.07 -16.08
C LEU A 36 10.24 9.61 -15.59
N PRO A 37 10.40 10.94 -15.43
CA PRO A 37 11.61 11.56 -14.90
C PRO A 37 11.66 11.45 -13.37
N VAL A 38 11.75 10.21 -12.85
CA VAL A 38 11.82 9.96 -11.40
C VAL A 38 13.10 10.54 -10.84
N ALA A 39 12.99 11.47 -9.88
CA ALA A 39 14.11 12.15 -9.24
C ALA A 39 14.54 11.53 -7.92
N ALA A 40 13.62 10.84 -7.22
CA ALA A 40 13.90 10.18 -5.95
C ALA A 40 13.02 8.94 -5.76
N ILE A 41 13.54 7.98 -5.00
CA ILE A 41 12.84 6.72 -4.68
C ILE A 41 12.86 6.55 -3.16
N PHE A 42 11.66 6.43 -2.58
CA PHE A 42 11.46 6.13 -1.16
C PHE A 42 10.77 4.78 -0.98
N SER A 43 11.07 4.10 0.11
CA SER A 43 10.39 2.83 0.44
C SER A 43 10.16 2.68 1.93
N SER A 44 9.06 2.01 2.28
CA SER A 44 8.97 1.34 3.57
C SER A 44 10.19 0.44 3.77
N PRO A 45 10.74 0.34 5.01
CA PRO A 45 11.94 -0.47 5.26
C PRO A 45 11.69 -2.00 5.20
N LEU A 46 10.45 -2.45 5.01
CA LEU A 46 10.15 -3.88 4.97
C LEU A 46 10.67 -4.53 3.68
N GLU A 47 11.25 -5.73 3.80
CA GLU A 47 11.95 -6.44 2.74
C GLU A 47 11.16 -6.47 1.42
N ARG A 48 9.88 -6.84 1.47
CA ARG A 48 9.01 -6.93 0.30
C ARG A 48 8.82 -5.61 -0.46
N THR A 49 8.88 -4.47 0.24
CA THR A 49 8.78 -3.15 -0.41
C THR A 49 10.12 -2.69 -0.95
N MET A 50 11.21 -2.94 -0.25
CA MET A 50 12.57 -2.70 -0.74
C MET A 50 12.85 -3.54 -1.99
N GLU A 51 12.47 -4.82 -1.99
CA GLU A 51 12.57 -5.70 -3.17
C GLU A 51 11.67 -5.21 -4.33
N THR A 52 10.50 -4.61 -4.04
CA THR A 52 9.65 -4.02 -5.09
C THR A 52 10.26 -2.76 -5.68
N ALA A 53 10.98 -1.97 -4.89
CA ALA A 53 11.65 -0.75 -5.36
C ALA A 53 12.93 -1.03 -6.18
N ALA A 54 13.59 -2.16 -5.92
CA ALA A 54 14.91 -2.47 -6.46
C ALA A 54 15.00 -2.44 -8.01
N PRO A 55 14.04 -2.98 -8.80
CA PRO A 55 14.10 -2.91 -10.26
C PRO A 55 14.09 -1.47 -10.78
N LEU A 56 13.23 -0.60 -10.23
CA LEU A 56 13.17 0.81 -10.63
C LEU A 56 14.45 1.54 -10.22
N ALA A 57 14.97 1.29 -9.03
CA ALA A 57 16.21 1.87 -8.52
C ALA A 57 17.40 1.54 -9.44
N ALA A 58 17.49 0.29 -9.88
CA ALA A 58 18.51 -0.15 -10.81
C ALA A 58 18.37 0.52 -12.20
N GLN A 59 17.15 0.59 -12.74
CA GLN A 59 16.90 1.22 -14.04
C GLN A 59 17.20 2.72 -14.05
N LYS A 60 16.94 3.41 -12.93
CA LYS A 60 17.14 4.86 -12.80
C LYS A 60 18.51 5.24 -12.27
N ALA A 61 19.31 4.28 -11.78
CA ALA A 61 20.55 4.50 -11.05
C ALA A 61 20.34 5.45 -9.82
N ILE A 62 19.20 5.30 -9.13
CA ILE A 62 18.83 6.09 -7.95
C ILE A 62 18.78 5.14 -6.74
N ALA A 63 19.46 5.53 -5.65
CA ALA A 63 19.39 4.80 -4.39
C ALA A 63 17.98 4.89 -3.77
N VAL A 64 17.54 3.79 -3.17
CA VAL A 64 16.29 3.77 -2.40
C VAL A 64 16.54 4.36 -1.02
N THR A 65 15.75 5.38 -0.65
CA THR A 65 15.75 5.97 0.68
C THR A 65 14.66 5.34 1.53
N GLU A 66 15.03 4.78 2.66
CA GLU A 66 14.06 4.26 3.61
C GLU A 66 13.25 5.39 4.26
N ALA A 67 11.92 5.20 4.32
CA ALA A 67 11.00 6.13 4.95
C ALA A 67 10.10 5.37 5.94
N ALA A 68 10.40 5.48 7.22
CA ALA A 68 9.66 4.79 8.29
C ALA A 68 8.17 5.14 8.32
N GLY A 69 7.79 6.34 7.88
CA GLY A 69 6.40 6.74 7.76
C GLY A 69 5.59 5.96 6.72
N LEU A 70 6.26 5.31 5.76
CA LEU A 70 5.63 4.46 4.74
C LEU A 70 5.42 3.00 5.18
N VAL A 71 5.88 2.61 6.39
CA VAL A 71 5.77 1.24 6.89
C VAL A 71 4.29 0.84 7.06
N GLU A 72 4.00 -0.44 6.92
CA GLU A 72 2.66 -1.03 7.07
C GLU A 72 2.02 -0.67 8.41
N VAL A 73 0.71 -0.76 8.49
CA VAL A 73 -0.05 -0.66 9.73
C VAL A 73 0.55 -1.61 10.78
N ASP A 74 0.75 -1.11 12.00
CA ASP A 74 1.09 -1.97 13.11
C ASP A 74 -0.18 -2.69 13.61
N TYR A 75 -0.34 -3.92 13.18
CA TYR A 75 -1.47 -4.74 13.59
C TYR A 75 -1.28 -5.41 14.96
N GLY A 76 -0.13 -5.17 15.63
CA GLY A 76 0.15 -5.73 16.94
C GLY A 76 -0.05 -7.24 16.99
N GLU A 77 -0.88 -7.71 17.91
CA GLU A 77 -1.16 -9.14 18.13
C GLU A 77 -1.84 -9.84 16.93
N TRP A 78 -2.38 -9.08 15.98
CA TRP A 78 -2.97 -9.64 14.76
C TRP A 78 -1.94 -10.01 13.70
N ALA A 79 -0.71 -9.49 13.80
CA ALA A 79 0.35 -9.80 12.86
C ALA A 79 0.65 -11.30 12.84
N GLY A 80 0.67 -11.90 11.65
CA GLY A 80 0.90 -13.33 11.44
C GLY A 80 -0.33 -14.22 11.62
N GLN A 81 -1.45 -13.70 12.13
CA GLN A 81 -2.66 -14.48 12.29
C GLN A 81 -3.36 -14.75 10.94
N GLU A 82 -4.08 -15.85 10.88
CA GLU A 82 -4.87 -16.20 9.70
C GLU A 82 -6.14 -15.36 9.60
N TYR A 83 -6.45 -14.87 8.40
CA TYR A 83 -7.69 -14.09 8.17
C TYR A 83 -8.95 -14.81 8.65
N LYS A 84 -9.03 -16.16 8.48
CA LYS A 84 -10.20 -16.94 8.92
C LYS A 84 -10.44 -16.86 10.44
N VAL A 85 -9.40 -16.63 11.25
CA VAL A 85 -9.49 -16.43 12.70
C VAL A 85 -9.93 -15.00 12.99
N LEU A 86 -9.24 -14.03 12.39
CA LEU A 86 -9.50 -12.61 12.59
C LEU A 86 -10.94 -12.21 12.21
N MET A 87 -11.45 -12.74 11.10
CA MET A 87 -12.82 -12.47 10.59
C MET A 87 -13.93 -12.83 11.57
N ARG A 88 -13.65 -13.63 12.61
CA ARG A 88 -14.62 -14.03 13.64
C ARG A 88 -14.65 -13.07 14.83
N THR A 89 -13.70 -12.11 14.93
CA THR A 89 -13.59 -11.19 16.04
C THR A 89 -14.51 -9.97 15.88
N GLU A 90 -14.95 -9.39 17.01
CA GLU A 90 -15.73 -8.15 16.99
C GLU A 90 -14.91 -6.98 16.46
N LEU A 91 -13.60 -6.95 16.75
CA LEU A 91 -12.70 -5.93 16.22
C LEU A 91 -12.62 -6.00 14.67
N TRP A 92 -12.64 -7.19 14.07
CA TRP A 92 -12.71 -7.29 12.62
C TRP A 92 -13.95 -6.61 12.05
N LYS A 93 -15.11 -6.82 12.67
CA LYS A 93 -16.36 -6.16 12.27
C LYS A 93 -16.26 -4.63 12.40
N MET A 94 -15.62 -4.16 13.48
CA MET A 94 -15.37 -2.72 13.68
C MET A 94 -14.46 -2.18 12.59
N VAL A 95 -13.33 -2.84 12.31
CA VAL A 95 -12.40 -2.44 11.22
C VAL A 95 -13.11 -2.39 9.86
N GLN A 96 -14.09 -3.26 9.61
CA GLN A 96 -14.85 -3.26 8.36
C GLN A 96 -15.92 -2.17 8.28
N ARG A 97 -16.47 -1.69 9.41
CA ARG A 97 -17.61 -0.77 9.44
C ARG A 97 -17.22 0.65 9.86
N GLN A 98 -16.32 0.76 10.83
CA GLN A 98 -15.90 2.02 11.44
C GLN A 98 -14.39 1.99 11.75
N PRO A 99 -13.52 1.83 10.74
CA PRO A 99 -12.08 1.71 10.95
C PRO A 99 -11.49 2.91 11.67
N GLY A 100 -12.06 4.11 11.53
CA GLY A 100 -11.62 5.29 12.25
C GLY A 100 -11.73 5.20 13.78
N ALA A 101 -12.56 4.30 14.32
CA ALA A 101 -12.65 4.01 15.75
C ALA A 101 -11.76 2.83 16.18
N ALA A 102 -11.18 2.08 15.24
CA ALA A 102 -10.44 0.86 15.52
C ALA A 102 -9.00 1.13 15.97
N ARG A 103 -8.56 0.37 16.97
CA ARG A 103 -7.16 0.22 17.40
C ARG A 103 -6.83 -1.26 17.45
N PHE A 104 -5.70 -1.64 16.89
CA PHE A 104 -5.23 -3.03 16.94
C PHE A 104 -4.62 -3.34 18.34
N PRO A 105 -4.89 -4.52 18.91
CA PRO A 105 -4.33 -4.92 20.20
C PRO A 105 -2.79 -4.95 20.17
N GLY A 106 -2.15 -4.20 21.05
CA GLY A 106 -0.69 -4.05 21.01
C GLY A 106 -0.13 -3.32 19.78
N GLY A 107 -1.01 -2.72 18.96
CA GLY A 107 -0.65 -2.02 17.74
C GLY A 107 -1.16 -0.57 17.68
N GLU A 108 -1.18 0.00 16.47
CA GLU A 108 -1.63 1.38 16.24
C GLU A 108 -3.14 1.47 15.95
N ALA A 109 -3.73 2.64 16.16
CA ALA A 109 -5.06 2.94 15.64
C ALA A 109 -5.00 3.25 14.15
N VAL A 110 -6.07 2.94 13.40
CA VAL A 110 -6.13 3.23 11.96
C VAL A 110 -5.90 4.72 11.66
N ARG A 111 -6.42 5.62 12.52
CA ARG A 111 -6.19 7.08 12.39
C ARG A 111 -4.74 7.50 12.63
N GLU A 112 -4.01 6.79 13.50
CA GLU A 112 -2.58 7.03 13.73
C GLU A 112 -1.76 6.61 12.51
N ALA A 113 -2.07 5.45 11.92
CA ALA A 113 -1.47 5.00 10.67
C ALA A 113 -1.73 6.02 9.54
N GLN A 114 -2.96 6.53 9.42
CA GLN A 114 -3.27 7.58 8.44
C GLN A 114 -2.44 8.84 8.67
N GLY A 115 -2.41 9.37 9.88
CA GLY A 115 -1.62 10.58 10.20
C GLY A 115 -0.15 10.38 9.84
N ARG A 116 0.42 9.23 10.19
CA ARG A 116 1.82 8.89 9.92
C ARG A 116 2.16 8.86 8.42
N VAL A 117 1.34 8.20 7.59
CA VAL A 117 1.59 8.14 6.15
C VAL A 117 1.38 9.48 5.47
N VAL A 118 0.39 10.24 5.90
CA VAL A 118 0.13 11.60 5.37
C VAL A 118 1.32 12.50 5.65
N THR A 119 1.79 12.56 6.89
CA THR A 119 2.98 13.35 7.26
C THR A 119 4.19 12.95 6.42
N ALA A 120 4.45 11.64 6.26
CA ALA A 120 5.58 11.17 5.46
C ALA A 120 5.48 11.60 3.99
N ILE A 121 4.29 11.53 3.39
CA ILE A 121 4.07 11.95 2.00
C ILE A 121 4.22 13.47 1.85
N GLU A 122 3.70 14.26 2.80
CA GLU A 122 3.84 15.72 2.81
C GLU A 122 5.31 16.15 2.95
N GLU A 123 6.08 15.49 3.82
CA GLU A 123 7.51 15.73 3.96
C GLU A 123 8.29 15.41 2.69
N ILE A 124 7.97 14.28 2.04
CA ILE A 124 8.57 13.91 0.76
C ILE A 124 8.21 14.94 -0.32
N ALA A 125 6.94 15.32 -0.44
CA ALA A 125 6.48 16.30 -1.41
C ALA A 125 7.11 17.69 -1.17
N GLY A 126 7.26 18.09 0.09
CA GLY A 126 7.91 19.37 0.46
C GLY A 126 9.39 19.44 0.07
N LYS A 127 10.09 18.29 0.08
CA LYS A 127 11.50 18.19 -0.38
C LYS A 127 11.62 18.10 -1.90
N HIS A 128 10.54 17.75 -2.60
CA HIS A 128 10.50 17.49 -4.04
C HIS A 128 9.34 18.21 -4.74
N PRO A 129 9.22 19.56 -4.62
CA PRO A 129 8.02 20.31 -4.99
C PRO A 129 7.69 20.29 -6.50
N LYS A 130 8.65 19.94 -7.36
CA LYS A 130 8.49 19.90 -8.82
C LYS A 130 8.89 18.57 -9.44
N ASP A 131 9.23 17.58 -8.61
CA ASP A 131 9.79 16.33 -9.05
C ASP A 131 8.71 15.22 -9.14
N VAL A 132 9.00 14.23 -9.95
CA VAL A 132 8.32 12.94 -9.88
C VAL A 132 9.07 12.06 -8.88
N VAL A 133 8.39 11.62 -7.84
CA VAL A 133 8.94 10.76 -6.79
C VAL A 133 8.21 9.42 -6.79
N ALA A 134 8.93 8.32 -6.70
CA ALA A 134 8.35 7.00 -6.48
C ALA A 134 8.44 6.63 -4.99
N ALA A 135 7.28 6.28 -4.40
CA ALA A 135 7.19 5.84 -3.01
C ALA A 135 6.59 4.42 -2.95
N PHE A 136 7.31 3.48 -2.35
CA PHE A 136 6.90 2.09 -2.21
C PHE A 136 6.37 1.84 -0.80
N SER A 137 5.13 1.37 -0.70
CA SER A 137 4.43 1.18 0.55
C SER A 137 3.47 -0.02 0.48
N HIS A 138 2.49 -0.09 1.34
CA HIS A 138 1.58 -1.19 1.53
C HIS A 138 0.15 -0.79 1.19
N ALA A 139 -0.69 -1.78 0.90
CA ALA A 139 -2.05 -1.52 0.42
C ALA A 139 -2.87 -0.64 1.37
N ASP A 140 -2.87 -0.93 2.68
CA ASP A 140 -3.63 -0.12 3.62
C ASP A 140 -3.05 1.28 3.79
N MET A 141 -1.74 1.44 3.79
CA MET A 141 -1.10 2.76 3.86
C MET A 141 -1.43 3.62 2.63
N ILE A 142 -1.40 3.03 1.42
CA ILE A 142 -1.77 3.74 0.19
C ILE A 142 -3.26 4.12 0.23
N ARG A 143 -4.16 3.23 0.65
CA ARG A 143 -5.59 3.53 0.82
C ARG A 143 -5.83 4.67 1.80
N LEU A 144 -5.15 4.65 2.96
CA LEU A 144 -5.25 5.67 3.99
C LEU A 144 -4.78 7.04 3.49
N ALA A 145 -3.67 7.08 2.76
CA ALA A 145 -3.17 8.30 2.14
C ALA A 145 -4.13 8.83 1.08
N VAL A 146 -4.59 7.97 0.15
CA VAL A 146 -5.56 8.36 -0.88
C VAL A 146 -6.85 8.88 -0.24
N ALA A 147 -7.37 8.20 0.77
CA ALA A 147 -8.58 8.65 1.49
C ALA A 147 -8.41 10.06 2.04
N HIS A 148 -7.26 10.36 2.67
CA HIS A 148 -6.97 11.70 3.19
C HIS A 148 -6.93 12.75 2.07
N PHE A 149 -6.08 12.55 1.06
CA PHE A 149 -5.84 13.54 0.01
C PHE A 149 -7.02 13.74 -0.95
N THR A 150 -7.98 12.82 -0.97
CA THR A 150 -9.19 12.91 -1.81
C THR A 150 -10.46 13.24 -1.04
N GLY A 151 -10.37 13.44 0.29
CA GLY A 151 -11.54 13.73 1.13
C GLY A 151 -12.48 12.54 1.33
N VAL A 152 -12.04 11.32 1.08
CA VAL A 152 -12.78 10.10 1.40
C VAL A 152 -12.73 9.91 2.92
N HIS A 153 -13.91 9.82 3.55
CA HIS A 153 -13.98 9.60 4.99
C HIS A 153 -13.18 8.34 5.40
N LEU A 154 -12.47 8.41 6.51
CA LEU A 154 -11.62 7.32 6.98
C LEU A 154 -12.37 5.98 7.08
N ASP A 155 -13.64 6.01 7.50
CA ASP A 155 -14.46 4.79 7.58
C ASP A 155 -14.80 4.16 6.21
N LEU A 156 -14.44 4.82 5.12
CA LEU A 156 -14.68 4.34 3.76
C LEU A 156 -13.40 3.93 3.02
N TYR A 157 -12.22 4.05 3.66
CA TYR A 157 -10.94 3.81 2.98
C TYR A 157 -10.80 2.40 2.38
N GLN A 158 -11.45 1.41 2.98
CA GLN A 158 -11.46 0.03 2.47
C GLN A 158 -12.26 -0.16 1.17
N ARG A 159 -13.05 0.84 0.76
CA ARG A 159 -13.71 0.85 -0.57
C ARG A 159 -12.75 1.17 -1.70
N LEU A 160 -11.56 1.67 -1.37
CA LEU A 160 -10.48 1.90 -2.34
C LEU A 160 -9.75 0.58 -2.58
N VAL A 161 -9.59 0.20 -3.83
CA VAL A 161 -8.83 -1.02 -4.18
C VAL A 161 -7.39 -0.64 -4.43
N VAL A 162 -6.47 -1.37 -3.80
CA VAL A 162 -5.02 -1.28 -4.04
C VAL A 162 -4.46 -2.70 -4.07
N SER A 163 -4.04 -3.12 -5.25
CA SER A 163 -3.48 -4.45 -5.51
C SER A 163 -1.96 -4.45 -5.38
N ALA A 164 -1.36 -5.62 -5.14
CA ALA A 164 0.09 -5.76 -5.13
C ALA A 164 0.67 -5.40 -6.51
N GLY A 165 1.74 -4.59 -6.54
CA GLY A 165 2.37 -4.12 -7.78
C GLY A 165 1.56 -3.08 -8.57
N SER A 166 0.44 -2.57 -8.02
CA SER A 166 -0.29 -1.48 -8.64
C SER A 166 0.40 -0.13 -8.44
N ILE A 167 0.12 0.80 -9.35
CA ILE A 167 0.57 2.19 -9.27
C ILE A 167 -0.62 3.07 -8.90
N THR A 168 -0.42 3.90 -7.87
CA THR A 168 -1.33 4.99 -7.49
C THR A 168 -0.56 6.30 -7.62
N ALA A 169 -1.11 7.28 -8.35
CA ALA A 169 -0.45 8.55 -8.61
C ALA A 169 -1.26 9.72 -8.05
N LEU A 170 -0.61 10.48 -7.18
CA LEU A 170 -1.11 11.72 -6.61
C LEU A 170 -0.27 12.89 -7.12
N ARG A 171 -0.91 14.00 -7.43
CA ARG A 171 -0.23 15.28 -7.62
C ARG A 171 -0.45 16.12 -6.38
N LEU A 172 0.65 16.49 -5.74
CA LEU A 172 0.71 17.37 -4.58
C LEU A 172 1.54 18.61 -4.96
N GLY A 173 1.29 19.73 -4.30
CA GLY A 173 2.02 20.97 -4.56
C GLY A 173 1.12 22.19 -4.49
N GLU A 174 1.31 23.17 -5.38
CA GLU A 174 0.47 24.36 -5.44
C GLU A 174 -0.98 23.98 -5.84
N GLY A 175 -1.92 24.20 -4.94
CA GLY A 175 -3.34 23.88 -5.11
C GLY A 175 -3.76 22.58 -4.40
N PRO A 176 -5.02 22.16 -4.57
CA PRO A 176 -5.54 20.98 -3.90
C PRO A 176 -4.89 19.69 -4.43
N PRO A 177 -4.72 18.68 -3.57
CA PRO A 177 -4.28 17.35 -4.00
C PRO A 177 -5.16 16.77 -5.11
N VAL A 178 -4.56 16.11 -6.09
CA VAL A 178 -5.30 15.48 -7.20
C VAL A 178 -4.89 14.03 -7.34
N LEU A 179 -5.86 13.12 -7.32
CA LEU A 179 -5.66 11.73 -7.65
C LEU A 179 -5.67 11.54 -9.17
N LEU A 180 -4.54 11.20 -9.75
CA LEU A 180 -4.39 11.00 -11.20
C LEU A 180 -4.66 9.55 -11.61
N ARG A 181 -4.28 8.59 -10.76
CA ARG A 181 -4.48 7.15 -10.96
C ARG A 181 -4.68 6.46 -9.61
N LEU A 182 -5.54 5.46 -9.59
CA LEU A 182 -5.70 4.55 -8.46
C LEU A 182 -5.67 3.12 -8.98
N ASN A 183 -4.86 2.27 -8.34
CA ASN A 183 -4.80 0.82 -8.62
C ASN A 183 -4.50 0.48 -10.09
N ASP A 184 -3.63 1.23 -10.76
CA ASP A 184 -3.20 0.87 -12.10
C ASP A 184 -2.30 -0.37 -12.07
N VAL A 185 -2.81 -1.50 -12.56
CA VAL A 185 -2.10 -2.78 -12.67
C VAL A 185 -1.60 -3.06 -14.10
N GLY A 186 -1.76 -2.10 -15.02
CA GLY A 186 -1.33 -2.21 -16.41
C GLY A 186 -2.23 -3.09 -17.29
N THR A 187 -3.38 -3.55 -16.78
CA THR A 187 -4.33 -4.39 -17.50
C THR A 187 -5.74 -4.21 -16.97
N MET A 188 -6.75 -4.58 -17.74
CA MET A 188 -8.16 -4.65 -17.30
C MET A 188 -8.57 -6.07 -16.88
N ALA A 189 -7.64 -7.00 -16.81
CA ALA A 189 -7.96 -8.39 -16.47
C ALA A 189 -8.49 -8.56 -15.03
N ASP A 190 -8.11 -7.67 -14.12
CA ASP A 190 -8.58 -7.61 -12.74
C ASP A 190 -10.06 -7.19 -12.62
N LEU A 191 -10.65 -6.60 -13.68
CA LEU A 191 -12.07 -6.22 -13.70
C LEU A 191 -12.99 -7.37 -14.14
N LYS A 192 -12.44 -8.53 -14.53
CA LYS A 192 -13.26 -9.70 -14.86
C LYS A 192 -14.02 -10.17 -13.62
N PRO A 193 -15.34 -10.39 -13.72
CA PRO A 193 -16.10 -10.91 -12.60
C PRO A 193 -15.54 -12.29 -12.18
N PRO A 194 -15.58 -12.61 -10.88
CA PRO A 194 -15.16 -13.93 -10.43
C PRO A 194 -16.03 -15.01 -11.08
N PRO A 195 -15.48 -16.22 -11.34
CA PRO A 195 -16.28 -17.31 -11.87
C PRO A 195 -17.46 -17.61 -10.93
N PRO A 196 -18.61 -18.02 -11.49
CA PRO A 196 -19.78 -18.36 -10.69
C PRO A 196 -19.40 -19.40 -9.63
N ARG A 197 -19.82 -19.16 -8.39
CA ARG A 197 -19.61 -20.15 -7.32
C ARG A 197 -20.29 -21.45 -7.77
N ARG A 198 -19.52 -22.54 -7.93
CA ARG A 198 -20.10 -23.86 -8.14
C ARG A 198 -21.01 -24.14 -6.94
N GLY A 199 -22.31 -24.24 -7.19
CA GLY A 199 -23.28 -24.65 -6.17
C GLY A 199 -22.80 -25.97 -5.55
N LYS A 200 -22.72 -26.02 -4.24
CA LYS A 200 -22.65 -27.34 -3.57
C LYS A 200 -24.01 -27.98 -3.75
N ASN A 201 -24.08 -28.93 -4.66
CA ASN A 201 -25.18 -29.92 -4.63
C ASN A 201 -25.09 -30.73 -3.35
#